data_25723d72ea05c2b86d1402c94bee161f
#
_entry.id   25723d72ea05c2b86d1402c94bee161f
#
_cell.length_a   1.000
_cell.length_b   1.000
_cell.length_c   1.000
_cell.angle_alpha   90.00
_cell.angle_beta   90.00
_cell.angle_gamma   90.00
#
_symmetry.space_group_name_H-M   'P 1'
#
loop_
_entity.id
_entity.type
_entity.pdbx_description
1 polymer ?
#
loop_
_entity_poly.entity_id
_entity_poly.type
_entity_poly.pdbx_seq_one_letter_code
_entity_poly.pdbx_strand_id
1 'polypeptide(L)'
;MKGKFLCGLLVSLLISGCGDDNTPTEKVLKEQFSNQFHGRLILDSIDIKETSVDGNKRTYAADGLLSTGYDLYTPVASLTDYIVVQKSWDKGKDIKFSATLNSLGNKDTGWKTIFSSLQMSETPKGNPIPNVETDGKYIIMDGAGFDDKINAIKDEYARKKTKLNELNNDIAKVKTNILVINKEIDEYWGKGEDGKTQSRYFVQRDLNKEL
;
A
#
# COMPACT_ATOMS: atom_id res chain seq x y z
N MET A 1 -35.24 66.48 -22.07
CA MET A 1 -35.99 65.51 -21.26
C MET A 1 -35.00 64.71 -20.49
N LYS A 2 -34.97 64.88 -19.14
CA LYS A 2 -33.98 64.26 -18.22
C LYS A 2 -34.60 63.02 -17.65
N GLY A 3 -34.12 61.86 -18.06
CA GLY A 3 -34.46 60.60 -17.45
C GLY A 3 -33.45 60.23 -16.32
N LYS A 4 -33.90 60.27 -15.08
CA LYS A 4 -33.14 59.82 -13.91
C LYS A 4 -33.29 58.34 -13.81
N PHE A 5 -32.19 57.58 -14.01
CA PHE A 5 -32.10 56.16 -13.65
C PHE A 5 -31.79 56.07 -12.16
N LEU A 6 -32.74 55.53 -11.43
CA LEU A 6 -32.63 55.23 -10.00
C LEU A 6 -31.94 53.88 -9.88
N CYS A 7 -30.66 53.89 -9.47
CA CYS A 7 -29.89 52.70 -9.19
C CYS A 7 -30.33 52.15 -7.83
N GLY A 8 -31.17 51.11 -7.85
CA GLY A 8 -31.59 50.41 -6.65
C GLY A 8 -30.44 49.59 -6.11
N LEU A 9 -29.85 50.04 -5.00
CA LEU A 9 -28.85 49.31 -4.23
C LEU A 9 -29.54 48.16 -3.50
N LEU A 10 -29.46 46.92 -4.06
CA LEU A 10 -29.86 45.72 -3.37
C LEU A 10 -28.78 45.41 -2.33
N VAL A 11 -29.02 45.86 -1.10
CA VAL A 11 -28.29 45.41 0.09
C VAL A 11 -28.73 43.98 0.36
N SER A 12 -27.96 43.02 -0.11
CA SER A 12 -28.05 41.65 0.36
C SER A 12 -27.63 41.62 1.82
N LEU A 13 -28.62 41.64 2.71
CA LEU A 13 -28.45 41.26 4.11
C LEU A 13 -27.91 39.83 4.13
N LEU A 14 -26.62 39.71 4.33
CA LEU A 14 -26.01 38.49 4.87
C LEU A 14 -26.60 38.31 6.26
N ILE A 15 -27.65 37.53 6.33
CA ILE A 15 -28.10 36.97 7.62
C ILE A 15 -26.95 36.03 8.01
N SER A 16 -25.94 36.56 8.72
CA SER A 16 -25.09 35.79 9.59
C SER A 16 -26.04 35.16 10.61
N GLY A 17 -26.44 33.93 10.35
CA GLY A 17 -27.24 33.15 11.26
C GLY A 17 -26.55 33.20 12.64
N CYS A 18 -27.20 33.80 13.62
CA CYS A 18 -26.91 33.54 15.04
C CYS A 18 -26.96 32.02 15.18
N GLY A 19 -25.82 31.36 15.11
CA GLY A 19 -25.69 29.97 15.48
C GLY A 19 -26.21 29.86 16.92
N ASP A 20 -27.19 29.02 17.12
CA ASP A 20 -27.70 28.70 18.46
C ASP A 20 -26.46 28.34 19.28
N ASP A 21 -26.19 29.14 20.32
CA ASP A 21 -24.98 29.06 21.18
C ASP A 21 -24.75 27.65 21.77
N ASN A 22 -25.68 26.75 21.51
CA ASN A 22 -25.75 25.39 22.07
C ASN A 22 -25.63 24.29 21.00
N THR A 23 -24.90 24.53 19.92
CA THR A 23 -24.57 23.50 18.91
C THR A 23 -23.06 23.25 18.84
N PRO A 24 -22.61 22.02 18.46
CA PRO A 24 -21.19 21.77 18.21
C PRO A 24 -20.68 22.66 17.09
N THR A 25 -19.55 23.31 17.29
CA THR A 25 -18.92 24.10 16.22
C THR A 25 -18.32 23.20 15.15
N GLU A 26 -18.20 23.69 13.94
CA GLU A 26 -17.56 22.98 12.82
C GLU A 26 -16.14 22.47 13.18
N LYS A 27 -15.37 23.27 13.92
CA LYS A 27 -14.04 22.87 14.39
C LYS A 27 -14.09 21.62 15.28
N VAL A 28 -15.02 21.58 16.24
CA VAL A 28 -15.22 20.42 17.12
C VAL A 28 -15.65 19.20 16.32
N LEU A 29 -16.54 19.37 15.35
CA LEU A 29 -17.00 18.28 14.48
C LEU A 29 -15.86 17.73 13.64
N LYS A 30 -15.03 18.57 13.04
CA LYS A 30 -13.85 18.16 12.26
C LYS A 30 -12.85 17.37 13.09
N GLU A 31 -12.56 17.83 14.31
CA GLU A 31 -11.66 17.14 15.22
C GLU A 31 -12.19 15.75 15.62
N GLN A 32 -13.46 15.67 15.99
CA GLN A 32 -14.08 14.42 16.42
C GLN A 32 -14.26 13.43 15.25
N PHE A 33 -14.56 13.93 14.06
CA PHE A 33 -14.59 13.14 12.85
C PHE A 33 -13.20 12.53 12.54
N SER A 34 -12.15 13.36 12.57
CA SER A 34 -10.78 12.91 12.38
C SER A 34 -10.39 11.82 13.37
N ASN A 35 -10.75 11.98 14.65
CA ASN A 35 -10.50 10.99 15.68
C ASN A 35 -11.26 9.67 15.42
N GLN A 36 -12.53 9.75 15.04
CA GLN A 36 -13.37 8.59 14.76
C GLN A 36 -12.89 7.80 13.54
N PHE A 37 -12.42 8.48 12.50
CA PHE A 37 -11.97 7.85 11.23
C PHE A 37 -10.44 7.76 11.09
N HIS A 38 -9.71 8.04 12.19
CA HIS A 38 -8.24 7.93 12.26
C HIS A 38 -7.51 8.71 11.15
N GLY A 39 -8.05 9.86 10.74
CA GLY A 39 -7.49 10.71 9.70
C GLY A 39 -7.51 10.13 8.27
N ARG A 40 -8.15 8.99 8.06
CA ARG A 40 -8.29 8.41 6.70
C ARG A 40 -9.20 9.23 5.80
N LEU A 41 -10.26 9.78 6.40
CA LEU A 41 -11.17 10.73 5.78
C LEU A 41 -11.01 12.10 6.47
N ILE A 42 -11.09 13.14 5.69
CA ILE A 42 -11.07 14.53 6.14
C ILE A 42 -12.46 15.10 5.95
N LEU A 43 -12.99 15.75 6.97
CA LEU A 43 -14.25 16.50 6.90
C LEU A 43 -13.93 17.91 6.40
N ASP A 44 -14.21 18.17 5.13
CA ASP A 44 -13.90 19.46 4.48
C ASP A 44 -14.96 20.50 4.82
N SER A 45 -16.24 20.14 4.69
CA SER A 45 -17.38 20.98 5.08
C SER A 45 -18.51 20.13 5.65
N ILE A 46 -19.34 20.75 6.49
CA ILE A 46 -20.50 20.11 7.09
C ILE A 46 -21.60 21.13 7.35
N ASP A 47 -22.79 20.78 6.92
CA ASP A 47 -24.04 21.44 7.29
C ASP A 47 -24.80 20.50 8.23
N ILE A 48 -25.29 21.05 9.35
CA ILE A 48 -26.04 20.28 10.34
C ILE A 48 -27.42 20.87 10.57
N LYS A 49 -28.41 19.99 10.73
CA LYS A 49 -29.78 20.35 11.07
C LYS A 49 -30.22 19.52 12.27
N GLU A 50 -30.54 20.20 13.37
CA GLU A 50 -31.07 19.54 14.58
C GLU A 50 -32.37 18.81 14.25
N THR A 51 -32.48 17.57 14.65
CA THR A 51 -33.66 16.73 14.45
C THR A 51 -34.31 16.28 15.76
N SER A 52 -33.55 16.26 16.86
CA SER A 52 -34.07 15.89 18.18
C SER A 52 -33.20 16.45 19.29
N VAL A 53 -33.86 16.83 20.42
CA VAL A 53 -33.22 17.26 21.66
C VAL A 53 -33.82 16.47 22.81
N ASP A 54 -32.95 15.89 23.64
CA ASP A 54 -33.33 15.20 24.87
C ASP A 54 -32.30 15.53 25.97
N GLY A 55 -32.62 16.53 26.79
CA GLY A 55 -31.69 17.08 27.77
C GLY A 55 -30.38 17.59 27.14
N ASN A 56 -29.27 16.98 27.54
CA ASN A 56 -27.94 17.29 26.97
C ASN A 56 -27.59 16.48 25.72
N LYS A 57 -28.49 15.61 25.27
CA LYS A 57 -28.32 14.81 24.06
C LYS A 57 -29.02 15.47 22.89
N ARG A 58 -28.32 15.61 21.80
CA ARG A 58 -28.84 16.19 20.55
C ARG A 58 -28.55 15.28 19.38
N THR A 59 -29.48 15.20 18.47
CA THR A 59 -29.32 14.47 17.22
C THR A 59 -29.43 15.42 16.04
N TYR A 60 -28.52 15.31 15.08
CA TYR A 60 -28.50 16.13 13.89
C TYR A 60 -28.52 15.23 12.65
N ALA A 61 -29.22 15.67 11.63
CA ALA A 61 -28.94 15.26 10.26
C ALA A 61 -27.79 16.14 9.73
N ALA A 62 -26.85 15.53 9.05
CA ALA A 62 -25.70 16.23 8.52
C ALA A 62 -25.46 15.85 7.07
N ASP A 63 -25.03 16.81 6.27
CA ASP A 63 -24.48 16.62 4.93
C ASP A 63 -23.31 17.55 4.70
N GLY A 64 -22.51 17.23 3.64
CA GLY A 64 -21.33 18.02 3.34
C GLY A 64 -20.36 17.30 2.43
N LEU A 65 -19.08 17.66 2.58
CA LEU A 65 -17.99 17.13 1.77
C LEU A 65 -16.93 16.48 2.66
N LEU A 66 -16.47 15.34 2.19
CA LEU A 66 -15.29 14.62 2.69
C LEU A 66 -14.26 14.56 1.58
N SER A 67 -13.01 14.34 1.98
CA SER A 67 -11.93 13.95 1.07
C SER A 67 -10.99 12.95 1.73
N THR A 68 -10.01 12.46 0.98
CA THR A 68 -8.91 11.65 1.53
C THR A 68 -7.66 12.51 1.70
N GLY A 69 -6.94 12.32 2.80
CA GLY A 69 -5.68 13.04 3.07
C GLY A 69 -4.51 12.57 2.21
N TYR A 70 -4.67 11.45 1.49
CA TYR A 70 -3.63 10.80 0.72
C TYR A 70 -4.18 10.24 -0.59
N ASP A 71 -3.32 10.11 -1.59
CA ASP A 71 -3.58 9.23 -2.73
C ASP A 71 -3.70 7.79 -2.24
N LEU A 72 -4.64 7.03 -2.80
CA LEU A 72 -4.81 5.63 -2.45
C LEU A 72 -4.42 4.75 -3.63
N TYR A 73 -3.79 3.64 -3.32
CA TYR A 73 -3.26 2.70 -4.30
C TYR A 73 -3.78 1.29 -4.03
N THR A 74 -3.99 0.54 -5.10
CA THR A 74 -4.38 -0.86 -5.06
C THR A 74 -3.27 -1.70 -5.69
N PRO A 75 -2.72 -2.70 -5.01
CA PRO A 75 -1.79 -3.65 -5.62
C PRO A 75 -2.46 -4.40 -6.76
N VAL A 76 -1.81 -4.46 -7.92
CA VAL A 76 -2.31 -5.16 -9.12
C VAL A 76 -1.43 -6.33 -9.53
N ALA A 77 -0.14 -6.30 -9.19
CA ALA A 77 0.79 -7.40 -9.45
C ALA A 77 1.96 -7.39 -8.44
N SER A 78 2.61 -8.55 -8.31
CA SER A 78 3.87 -8.69 -7.58
C SER A 78 4.91 -9.30 -8.54
N LEU A 79 6.05 -8.64 -8.67
CA LEU A 79 7.15 -9.02 -9.56
C LEU A 79 8.41 -9.17 -8.72
N THR A 80 8.73 -10.39 -8.27
CA THR A 80 9.89 -10.66 -7.41
C THR A 80 9.95 -9.70 -6.19
N ASP A 81 10.83 -8.70 -6.25
CA ASP A 81 11.05 -7.73 -5.17
C ASP A 81 10.19 -6.46 -5.32
N TYR A 82 9.38 -6.37 -6.38
CA TYR A 82 8.57 -5.20 -6.71
C TYR A 82 7.09 -5.46 -6.58
N ILE A 83 6.34 -4.45 -6.17
CA ILE A 83 4.88 -4.44 -6.14
C ILE A 83 4.39 -3.40 -7.13
N VAL A 84 3.66 -3.84 -8.14
CA VAL A 84 2.98 -2.92 -9.07
C VAL A 84 1.67 -2.48 -8.41
N VAL A 85 1.48 -1.18 -8.31
CA VAL A 85 0.30 -0.56 -7.74
C VAL A 85 -0.37 0.35 -8.75
N GLN A 86 -1.68 0.41 -8.72
CA GLN A 86 -2.47 1.36 -9.48
C GLN A 86 -3.03 2.42 -8.54
N LYS A 87 -2.94 3.70 -8.92
CA LYS A 87 -3.62 4.77 -8.21
C LYS A 87 -5.13 4.56 -8.39
N SER A 88 -5.83 4.36 -7.30
CA SER A 88 -7.27 4.08 -7.29
C SER A 88 -8.11 5.25 -6.78
N TRP A 89 -7.47 6.22 -6.13
CA TRP A 89 -8.14 7.41 -5.62
C TRP A 89 -7.16 8.58 -5.50
N ASP A 90 -7.62 9.78 -5.88
CA ASP A 90 -6.83 11.00 -5.76
C ASP A 90 -7.03 11.66 -4.40
N LYS A 91 -5.93 12.11 -3.79
CA LYS A 91 -5.95 12.97 -2.63
C LYS A 91 -6.82 14.21 -2.88
N GLY A 92 -7.67 14.56 -1.91
CA GLY A 92 -8.48 15.77 -1.98
C GLY A 92 -9.67 15.69 -2.95
N LYS A 93 -9.95 14.52 -3.55
CA LYS A 93 -11.17 14.35 -4.34
C LYS A 93 -12.40 14.46 -3.45
N ASP A 94 -13.34 15.33 -3.83
CA ASP A 94 -14.57 15.57 -3.09
C ASP A 94 -15.49 14.35 -3.09
N ILE A 95 -16.00 14.02 -1.91
CA ILE A 95 -16.98 12.96 -1.67
C ILE A 95 -18.16 13.58 -0.93
N LYS A 96 -19.32 13.61 -1.54
CA LYS A 96 -20.54 14.04 -0.85
C LYS A 96 -20.93 12.98 0.18
N PHE A 97 -21.35 13.43 1.36
CA PHE A 97 -21.83 12.52 2.39
C PHE A 97 -23.11 13.01 3.04
N SER A 98 -23.82 12.08 3.65
CA SER A 98 -24.84 12.33 4.65
C SER A 98 -24.60 11.44 5.85
N ALA A 99 -24.95 11.94 7.04
CA ALA A 99 -24.77 11.20 8.30
C ALA A 99 -25.80 11.61 9.34
N THR A 100 -25.92 10.80 10.39
CA THR A 100 -26.58 11.18 11.62
C THR A 100 -25.52 11.45 12.69
N LEU A 101 -25.56 12.61 13.31
CA LEU A 101 -24.70 12.96 14.42
C LEU A 101 -25.44 12.82 15.74
N ASN A 102 -24.84 12.09 16.66
CA ASN A 102 -25.30 12.02 18.04
C ASN A 102 -24.32 12.78 18.93
N SER A 103 -24.73 13.92 19.44
CA SER A 103 -23.91 14.80 20.27
C SER A 103 -24.41 14.79 21.71
N LEU A 104 -23.49 14.67 22.67
CA LEU A 104 -23.72 14.76 24.10
C LEU A 104 -22.87 15.90 24.67
N GLY A 105 -23.47 16.73 25.48
CA GLY A 105 -22.79 17.84 26.12
C GLY A 105 -23.51 19.17 25.90
N ASN A 106 -22.78 20.24 26.14
CA ASN A 106 -23.21 21.62 25.94
C ASN A 106 -21.97 22.51 25.77
N LYS A 107 -22.20 23.83 25.64
CA LYS A 107 -21.12 24.82 25.47
C LYS A 107 -20.13 24.82 26.65
N ASP A 108 -20.61 24.61 27.88
CA ASP A 108 -19.80 24.72 29.10
C ASP A 108 -18.98 23.46 29.36
N THR A 109 -19.56 22.30 29.08
CA THR A 109 -18.93 20.99 29.32
C THR A 109 -18.19 20.44 28.10
N GLY A 110 -18.33 21.11 26.95
CA GLY A 110 -17.85 20.64 25.66
C GLY A 110 -18.82 19.62 25.04
N TRP A 111 -18.55 19.32 23.78
CA TRP A 111 -19.33 18.40 22.95
C TRP A 111 -18.58 17.11 22.71
N LYS A 112 -19.27 15.98 22.82
CA LYS A 112 -18.81 14.67 22.33
C LYS A 112 -19.80 14.20 21.27
N THR A 113 -19.36 14.14 20.02
CA THR A 113 -20.20 13.80 18.87
C THR A 113 -19.71 12.50 18.23
N ILE A 114 -20.66 11.66 17.86
CA ILE A 114 -20.41 10.42 17.11
C ILE A 114 -21.16 10.53 15.80
N PHE A 115 -20.44 10.30 14.70
CA PHE A 115 -20.99 10.19 13.36
C PHE A 115 -21.50 8.77 13.15
N SER A 116 -22.78 8.62 12.88
CA SER A 116 -23.44 7.34 12.61
C SER A 116 -24.18 7.38 11.27
N SER A 117 -24.51 6.22 10.75
CA SER A 117 -25.22 6.08 9.46
C SER A 117 -24.56 6.88 8.32
N LEU A 118 -23.22 6.94 8.32
CA LEU A 118 -22.47 7.65 7.29
C LEU A 118 -22.70 6.98 5.92
N GLN A 119 -23.26 7.75 4.99
CA GLN A 119 -23.45 7.38 3.59
C GLN A 119 -22.60 8.31 2.73
N MET A 120 -21.87 7.75 1.80
CA MET A 120 -20.98 8.49 0.90
C MET A 120 -21.42 8.28 -0.55
N SER A 121 -21.30 9.31 -1.38
CA SER A 121 -21.59 9.23 -2.83
C SER A 121 -20.69 8.22 -3.54
N GLU A 122 -19.45 8.11 -3.08
CA GLU A 122 -18.44 7.14 -3.55
C GLU A 122 -17.63 6.68 -2.35
N THR A 123 -17.21 5.42 -2.34
CA THR A 123 -16.32 4.89 -1.29
C THR A 123 -14.88 4.85 -1.81
N PRO A 124 -13.94 5.57 -1.19
CA PRO A 124 -12.53 5.51 -1.55
C PRO A 124 -12.01 4.08 -1.48
N LYS A 125 -11.32 3.64 -2.53
CA LYS A 125 -10.73 2.31 -2.63
C LYS A 125 -9.22 2.39 -2.55
N GLY A 126 -8.60 1.35 -1.99
CA GLY A 126 -7.15 1.26 -1.87
C GLY A 126 -6.64 1.68 -0.49
N ASN A 127 -5.32 1.71 -0.37
CA ASN A 127 -4.63 2.09 0.86
C ASN A 127 -3.62 3.20 0.58
N PRO A 128 -3.36 4.09 1.55
CA PRO A 128 -2.25 5.02 1.43
C PRO A 128 -0.94 4.21 1.49
N ILE A 129 -0.04 4.50 0.56
CA ILE A 129 1.32 3.93 0.55
C ILE A 129 2.29 5.10 0.77
N PRO A 130 2.90 5.21 1.95
CA PRO A 130 3.88 6.26 2.20
C PRO A 130 5.06 6.13 1.23
N ASN A 131 5.51 7.27 0.71
CA ASN A 131 6.68 7.35 -0.18
C ASN A 131 6.63 6.44 -1.42
N VAL A 132 5.43 6.13 -1.94
CA VAL A 132 5.23 5.22 -3.08
C VAL A 132 6.09 5.58 -4.31
N GLU A 133 6.34 6.87 -4.51
CA GLU A 133 7.15 7.37 -5.64
C GLU A 133 8.66 7.21 -5.43
N THR A 134 9.11 7.24 -4.18
CA THR A 134 10.53 7.22 -3.80
C THR A 134 10.99 5.89 -3.21
N ASP A 135 10.05 5.07 -2.71
CA ASP A 135 10.34 3.71 -2.29
C ASP A 135 10.49 2.83 -3.54
N GLY A 136 11.73 2.44 -3.82
CA GLY A 136 12.08 1.62 -4.99
C GLY A 136 11.34 0.28 -5.09
N LYS A 137 10.62 -0.14 -4.06
CA LYS A 137 9.82 -1.36 -4.02
C LYS A 137 8.52 -1.25 -4.84
N TYR A 138 7.99 -0.03 -5.00
CA TYR A 138 6.72 0.17 -5.68
C TYR A 138 6.91 0.70 -7.09
N ILE A 139 6.09 0.19 -8.02
CA ILE A 139 6.01 0.64 -9.41
C ILE A 139 4.56 1.08 -9.64
N ILE A 140 4.38 2.38 -9.89
CA ILE A 140 3.04 2.93 -10.15
C ILE A 140 2.67 2.63 -11.60
N MET A 141 1.59 1.90 -11.80
CA MET A 141 1.03 1.59 -13.11
C MET A 141 0.64 2.89 -13.82
N ASP A 142 0.99 3.00 -15.09
CA ASP A 142 0.77 4.18 -15.93
C ASP A 142 1.46 5.47 -15.42
N GLY A 143 2.33 5.34 -14.40
CA GLY A 143 3.17 6.44 -13.91
C GLY A 143 4.35 6.74 -14.84
N ALA A 144 5.01 7.87 -14.62
CA ALA A 144 6.20 8.24 -15.37
C ALA A 144 7.29 7.15 -15.26
N GLY A 145 7.79 6.67 -16.41
CA GLY A 145 8.83 5.63 -16.47
C GLY A 145 8.36 4.21 -16.11
N PHE A 146 7.06 3.94 -16.09
CA PHE A 146 6.53 2.60 -15.84
C PHE A 146 7.11 1.56 -16.80
N ASP A 147 7.03 1.81 -18.10
CA ASP A 147 7.53 0.88 -19.13
C ASP A 147 9.03 0.66 -19.01
N ASP A 148 9.81 1.70 -18.74
CA ASP A 148 11.27 1.60 -18.56
C ASP A 148 11.62 0.71 -17.37
N LYS A 149 10.92 0.88 -16.23
CA LYS A 149 11.10 0.05 -15.04
C LYS A 149 10.74 -1.41 -15.33
N ILE A 150 9.62 -1.66 -15.99
CA ILE A 150 9.17 -3.00 -16.35
C ILE A 150 10.15 -3.68 -17.32
N ASN A 151 10.65 -2.95 -18.31
CA ASN A 151 11.64 -3.48 -19.24
C ASN A 151 12.98 -3.78 -18.55
N ALA A 152 13.45 -2.90 -17.66
CA ALA A 152 14.66 -3.15 -16.88
C ALA A 152 14.54 -4.43 -16.01
N ILE A 153 13.38 -4.67 -15.40
CA ILE A 153 13.12 -5.89 -14.61
C ILE A 153 13.11 -7.13 -15.53
N LYS A 154 12.49 -7.05 -16.71
CA LYS A 154 12.50 -8.15 -17.69
C LYS A 154 13.93 -8.50 -18.13
N ASP A 155 14.74 -7.50 -18.40
CA ASP A 155 16.14 -7.67 -18.83
C ASP A 155 16.99 -8.27 -17.69
N GLU A 156 16.78 -7.82 -16.46
CA GLU A 156 17.43 -8.40 -15.28
C GLU A 156 17.05 -9.87 -15.09
N TYR A 157 15.77 -10.19 -15.22
CA TYR A 157 15.29 -11.56 -15.14
C TYR A 157 15.88 -12.44 -16.24
N ALA A 158 15.94 -11.95 -17.47
CA ALA A 158 16.55 -12.67 -18.59
C ALA A 158 18.03 -12.98 -18.33
N ARG A 159 18.79 -11.98 -17.82
CA ARG A 159 20.20 -12.18 -17.43
C ARG A 159 20.36 -13.21 -16.30
N LYS A 160 19.54 -13.12 -15.25
CA LYS A 160 19.56 -14.11 -14.15
C LYS A 160 19.23 -15.52 -14.65
N LYS A 161 18.27 -15.67 -15.56
CA LYS A 161 17.92 -16.96 -16.18
C LYS A 161 19.05 -17.53 -17.00
N THR A 162 19.74 -16.72 -17.81
CA THR A 162 20.92 -17.14 -18.57
C THR A 162 22.02 -17.62 -17.61
N LYS A 163 22.32 -16.84 -16.56
CA LYS A 163 23.32 -17.21 -15.56
C LYS A 163 22.99 -18.52 -14.84
N LEU A 164 21.71 -18.73 -14.51
CA LEU A 164 21.25 -19.98 -13.91
C LEU A 164 21.49 -21.18 -14.85
N ASN A 165 21.22 -21.03 -16.14
CA ASN A 165 21.45 -22.07 -17.12
C ASN A 165 22.95 -22.39 -17.26
N GLU A 166 23.83 -21.37 -17.28
CA GLU A 166 25.28 -21.55 -17.26
C GLU A 166 25.75 -22.35 -16.05
N LEU A 167 25.31 -21.96 -14.85
CA LEU A 167 25.63 -22.64 -13.61
C LEU A 167 25.15 -24.10 -13.60
N ASN A 168 23.97 -24.37 -14.12
CA ASN A 168 23.46 -25.74 -14.24
C ASN A 168 24.32 -26.59 -15.17
N ASN A 169 24.79 -26.02 -16.29
CA ASN A 169 25.70 -26.69 -17.19
C ASN A 169 27.08 -26.98 -16.56
N ASP A 170 27.60 -26.03 -15.78
CA ASP A 170 28.86 -26.22 -15.05
C ASP A 170 28.73 -27.29 -13.97
N ILE A 171 27.59 -27.30 -13.22
CA ILE A 171 27.28 -28.39 -12.27
C ILE A 171 27.24 -29.74 -12.96
N ALA A 172 26.66 -29.83 -14.17
CA ALA A 172 26.61 -31.08 -14.92
C ALA A 172 28.03 -31.56 -15.33
N LYS A 173 28.91 -30.63 -15.79
CA LYS A 173 30.32 -30.94 -16.09
C LYS A 173 31.06 -31.42 -14.83
N VAL A 174 30.91 -30.72 -13.72
CA VAL A 174 31.56 -31.13 -12.47
C VAL A 174 31.10 -32.52 -12.02
N LYS A 175 29.80 -32.82 -12.11
CA LYS A 175 29.26 -34.17 -11.80
C LYS A 175 29.89 -35.22 -12.70
N THR A 176 30.02 -34.95 -14.01
CA THR A 176 30.68 -35.86 -14.94
C THR A 176 32.15 -36.08 -14.55
N ASN A 177 32.88 -35.02 -14.22
CA ASN A 177 34.27 -35.11 -13.81
C ASN A 177 34.43 -35.94 -12.50
N ILE A 178 33.53 -35.76 -11.56
CA ILE A 178 33.51 -36.55 -10.33
C ILE A 178 33.34 -38.05 -10.64
N LEU A 179 32.44 -38.38 -11.57
CA LEU A 179 32.26 -39.80 -11.96
C LEU A 179 33.52 -40.36 -12.63
N VAL A 180 34.22 -39.59 -13.47
CA VAL A 180 35.49 -40.02 -14.08
C VAL A 180 36.56 -40.24 -12.98
N ILE A 181 36.74 -39.27 -12.10
CA ILE A 181 37.72 -39.36 -11.01
C ILE A 181 37.41 -40.55 -10.09
N ASN A 182 36.17 -40.79 -9.74
CA ASN A 182 35.78 -41.93 -8.93
C ASN A 182 36.11 -43.25 -9.65
N LYS A 183 35.88 -43.33 -10.97
CA LYS A 183 36.27 -44.51 -11.75
C LYS A 183 37.78 -44.70 -11.73
N GLU A 184 38.58 -43.63 -11.92
CA GLU A 184 40.02 -43.68 -11.84
C GLU A 184 40.51 -44.12 -10.44
N ILE A 185 39.89 -43.63 -9.40
CA ILE A 185 40.15 -44.07 -8.01
C ILE A 185 39.86 -45.56 -7.85
N ASP A 186 38.70 -46.04 -8.32
CA ASP A 186 38.32 -47.46 -8.24
C ASP A 186 39.27 -48.34 -9.06
N GLU A 187 39.76 -47.85 -10.16
CA GLU A 187 40.79 -48.55 -10.95
C GLU A 187 42.16 -48.57 -10.27
N TYR A 188 42.51 -47.48 -9.55
CA TYR A 188 43.77 -47.38 -8.81
C TYR A 188 43.75 -48.16 -7.51
N TRP A 189 42.62 -48.19 -6.81
CA TRP A 189 42.41 -48.95 -5.60
C TRP A 189 41.72 -50.26 -5.90
N GLY A 190 42.45 -51.37 -5.81
CA GLY A 190 41.89 -52.71 -5.95
C GLY A 190 41.41 -53.26 -4.61
N LYS A 191 40.67 -54.38 -4.64
CA LYS A 191 40.38 -55.14 -3.44
C LYS A 191 41.52 -56.14 -3.23
N GLY A 192 42.13 -56.16 -2.04
CA GLY A 192 43.07 -57.19 -1.66
C GLY A 192 42.40 -58.56 -1.46
N GLU A 193 43.17 -59.63 -1.24
CA GLU A 193 42.67 -60.97 -0.98
C GLU A 193 41.77 -61.07 0.24
N ASP A 194 41.97 -60.17 1.20
CA ASP A 194 41.14 -60.03 2.40
C ASP A 194 39.81 -59.25 2.18
N GLY A 195 39.52 -58.85 0.92
CA GLY A 195 38.33 -58.05 0.53
C GLY A 195 38.43 -56.61 0.90
N LYS A 196 39.49 -56.08 1.49
CA LYS A 196 39.70 -54.67 1.79
C LYS A 196 40.20 -53.89 0.58
N THR A 197 39.79 -52.67 0.43
CA THR A 197 40.27 -51.79 -0.64
C THR A 197 41.73 -51.44 -0.39
N GLN A 198 42.61 -51.77 -1.37
CA GLN A 198 44.03 -51.48 -1.31
C GLN A 198 44.46 -50.71 -2.60
N SER A 199 45.48 -49.84 -2.47
CA SER A 199 46.07 -49.18 -3.60
C SER A 199 46.79 -50.22 -4.48
N ARG A 200 46.49 -50.27 -5.79
CA ARG A 200 47.19 -51.12 -6.74
C ARG A 200 48.71 -50.90 -6.74
N TYR A 201 49.12 -49.68 -6.43
CA TYR A 201 50.53 -49.35 -6.30
C TYR A 201 51.20 -50.13 -5.14
N PHE A 202 50.56 -50.25 -4.02
CA PHE A 202 51.08 -51.00 -2.89
C PHE A 202 51.04 -52.51 -3.14
N VAL A 203 49.97 -52.98 -3.76
CA VAL A 203 49.87 -54.39 -4.18
C VAL A 203 50.99 -54.77 -5.13
N GLN A 204 51.26 -53.95 -6.15
CA GLN A 204 52.31 -54.18 -7.14
C GLN A 204 53.72 -54.05 -6.51
N ARG A 205 53.90 -53.12 -5.58
CA ARG A 205 55.16 -52.95 -4.86
C ARG A 205 55.47 -54.16 -3.99
N ASP A 206 54.47 -54.73 -3.34
CA ASP A 206 54.63 -55.90 -2.45
C ASP A 206 54.89 -57.17 -3.28
N LEU A 207 54.21 -57.36 -4.43
CA LEU A 207 54.49 -58.45 -5.36
C LEU A 207 55.92 -58.35 -5.97
N ASN A 208 56.45 -57.15 -6.21
CA ASN A 208 57.82 -56.97 -6.72
C ASN A 208 58.89 -57.17 -5.62
N LYS A 209 58.54 -57.29 -4.38
CA LYS A 209 59.46 -57.64 -3.27
C LYS A 209 59.58 -59.14 -3.04
N GLU A 210 58.63 -59.91 -3.53
CA GLU A 210 58.63 -61.39 -3.42
C GLU A 210 59.33 -62.07 -4.61
N LEU A 211 59.71 -61.30 -5.64
CA LEU A 211 60.55 -61.71 -6.75
C LEU A 211 62.03 -61.31 -6.53
#